data_49301027453a585a5ae1656c12ecf03f
#
_entry.id   49301027453a585a5ae1656c12ecf03f
#
_cell.length_a   1.000
_cell.length_b   1.000
_cell.length_c   1.000
_cell.angle_alpha   90.00
_cell.angle_beta   90.00
_cell.angle_gamma   90.00
#
_symmetry.space_group_name_H-M   'P 1'
#
loop_
_entity.id
_entity.type
_entity.pdbx_description
1 polymer ?
#
loop_
_entity_poly.entity_id
_entity_poly.type
_entity_poly.pdbx_seq_one_letter_code
_entity_poly.pdbx_strand_id
1 'polypeptide(L)'
;MGGDLAGIAQQLDYIQSLGATCLYLTPIFRAPSNHKYDTADYFEIDPAFGTKDDLRRLVDGVHARGMRIILDGVFNHCGYWWDKFQDVVKNGKASPYRSWFFIHSYPVDAERQNYDCVGHYKWMPKLNLADPDARDYFLSVGRYWLEEFGIDGWRLDVADELPTAFLEAFAAAMRACKPDCILLGETWGDAGRLVSANRLDSAMNYLFRDAAVAWLAKDALSASEFGCRLNRALALYPSETNLRMYNLLDSHDTARFLYEAGGDKARLRLAAALQMTFPGSPAIFYGDEVGLSGPNDPGCRMAMPWDEEQQDTRLLRWYRRLIQLRLASDSLTDGDFHTVLADDAANVYAFSRAVPGEQTLVVLHAGTAHWRGQFPIPDWAREFAAWTLCCQTGGMTEDDPFHPTILTDDPGRFEAELPARSVKIIRFINKKLKEKVQS
;
A
#
# COMPACT_ATOMS: atom_id res chain seq x y z
N MET A 1 10.00 16.24 8.38
CA MET A 1 8.98 15.65 9.25
C MET A 1 8.40 16.77 10.10
N GLY A 2 7.18 16.70 10.56
CA GLY A 2 6.53 17.80 11.29
C GLY A 2 5.01 17.66 11.31
N GLY A 3 4.48 16.52 10.82
CA GLY A 3 3.05 16.22 10.92
C GLY A 3 2.67 15.69 12.30
N ASP A 4 1.43 15.94 12.71
CA ASP A 4 0.82 15.45 13.93
C ASP A 4 -0.64 15.01 13.71
N LEU A 5 -1.27 14.44 14.73
CA LEU A 5 -2.64 13.94 14.63
C LEU A 5 -3.65 15.07 14.36
N ALA A 6 -3.43 16.24 14.94
CA ALA A 6 -4.29 17.40 14.72
C ALA A 6 -4.18 17.93 13.29
N GLY A 7 -2.96 17.94 12.72
CA GLY A 7 -2.73 18.33 11.34
C GLY A 7 -3.40 17.36 10.35
N ILE A 8 -3.33 16.06 10.60
CA ILE A 8 -4.07 15.08 9.77
C ILE A 8 -5.58 15.33 9.87
N ALA A 9 -6.11 15.56 11.09
CA ALA A 9 -7.53 15.83 11.30
C ALA A 9 -8.01 17.08 10.53
N GLN A 10 -7.18 18.12 10.44
CA GLN A 10 -7.48 19.33 9.65
C GLN A 10 -7.51 19.07 8.14
N GLN A 11 -6.84 18.03 7.66
CA GLN A 11 -6.72 17.72 6.24
C GLN A 11 -7.63 16.56 5.77
N LEU A 12 -8.55 16.10 6.60
CA LEU A 12 -9.44 14.96 6.28
C LEU A 12 -10.30 15.22 5.04
N ASP A 13 -10.70 16.47 4.79
CA ASP A 13 -11.47 16.82 3.59
C ASP A 13 -10.62 16.68 2.31
N TYR A 14 -9.35 17.05 2.36
CA TYR A 14 -8.41 16.81 1.27
C TYR A 14 -8.25 15.30 1.02
N ILE A 15 -8.00 14.51 2.07
CA ILE A 15 -7.80 13.06 1.99
C ILE A 15 -9.06 12.37 1.44
N GLN A 16 -10.26 12.76 1.90
CA GLN A 16 -11.52 12.26 1.37
C GLN A 16 -11.70 12.66 -0.11
N SER A 17 -11.37 13.90 -0.47
CA SER A 17 -11.48 14.39 -1.85
C SER A 17 -10.51 13.71 -2.82
N LEU A 18 -9.41 13.14 -2.31
CA LEU A 18 -8.51 12.28 -3.09
C LEU A 18 -9.20 10.94 -3.44
N GLY A 19 -10.15 10.50 -2.61
CA GLY A 19 -10.86 9.23 -2.75
C GLY A 19 -10.26 8.12 -1.89
N ALA A 20 -9.42 8.45 -0.91
CA ALA A 20 -8.89 7.48 0.04
C ALA A 20 -10.02 6.89 0.90
N THR A 21 -9.94 5.58 1.17
CA THR A 21 -10.92 4.84 1.97
C THR A 21 -10.36 4.36 3.30
N CYS A 22 -9.03 4.38 3.45
CA CYS A 22 -8.35 3.98 4.66
C CYS A 22 -7.08 4.82 4.86
N LEU A 23 -6.83 5.23 6.10
CA LEU A 23 -5.56 5.83 6.52
C LEU A 23 -4.71 4.78 7.21
N TYR A 24 -3.44 4.70 6.83
CA TYR A 24 -2.42 3.98 7.57
C TYR A 24 -1.45 5.00 8.18
N LEU A 25 -1.29 4.97 9.50
CA LEU A 25 -0.31 5.79 10.23
C LEU A 25 0.92 4.96 10.59
N THR A 26 2.11 5.48 10.29
CA THR A 26 3.37 4.97 10.86
C THR A 26 3.34 5.09 12.39
N PRO A 27 4.28 4.47 13.15
CA PRO A 27 4.16 4.36 14.59
C PRO A 27 3.91 5.71 15.27
N ILE A 28 2.90 5.77 16.13
CA ILE A 28 2.53 6.97 16.91
C ILE A 28 2.88 6.86 18.38
N PHE A 29 3.37 5.70 18.82
CA PHE A 29 3.64 5.44 20.23
C PHE A 29 4.91 6.14 20.71
N ARG A 30 4.97 6.36 22.03
CA ARG A 30 6.10 7.02 22.67
C ARG A 30 7.41 6.30 22.38
N ALA A 31 8.37 7.01 21.79
CA ALA A 31 9.67 6.47 21.41
C ALA A 31 10.72 7.60 21.33
N PRO A 32 12.00 7.34 21.65
CA PRO A 32 13.05 8.35 21.63
C PRO A 32 13.44 8.78 20.21
N SER A 33 13.37 7.87 19.24
CA SER A 33 13.75 8.18 17.86
C SER A 33 12.69 9.02 17.14
N ASN A 34 13.09 9.57 16.01
CA ASN A 34 12.19 10.29 15.14
C ASN A 34 11.25 9.36 14.33
N HIS A 35 11.70 8.15 13.98
CA HIS A 35 10.91 7.16 13.24
C HIS A 35 9.92 6.37 14.10
N LYS A 36 10.11 6.34 15.44
CA LYS A 36 9.24 5.70 16.45
C LYS A 36 9.19 4.17 16.44
N TYR A 37 10.02 3.50 15.63
CA TYR A 37 10.10 2.03 15.65
C TYR A 37 10.83 1.46 16.88
N ASP A 38 11.49 2.29 17.68
CA ASP A 38 12.08 1.94 18.98
C ASP A 38 11.11 2.27 20.13
N THR A 39 9.91 1.69 20.09
CA THR A 39 8.80 1.98 21.00
C THR A 39 9.19 1.76 22.45
N ALA A 40 8.99 2.80 23.28
CA ALA A 40 9.28 2.79 24.72
C ALA A 40 8.02 2.74 25.60
N ASP A 41 6.84 3.00 25.05
CA ASP A 41 5.56 2.82 25.73
C ASP A 41 4.46 2.55 24.69
N TYR A 42 3.82 1.39 24.78
CA TYR A 42 2.81 0.94 23.83
C TYR A 42 1.40 1.43 24.14
N PHE A 43 1.19 2.09 25.29
CA PHE A 43 -0.10 2.63 25.69
C PHE A 43 -0.15 4.17 25.68
N GLU A 44 0.96 4.83 25.37
CA GLU A 44 1.03 6.29 25.30
C GLU A 44 1.41 6.75 23.89
N ILE A 45 0.73 7.83 23.45
CA ILE A 45 1.08 8.52 22.20
C ILE A 45 2.32 9.37 22.46
N ASP A 46 3.22 9.43 21.48
CA ASP A 46 4.37 10.32 21.56
C ASP A 46 3.92 11.78 21.60
N PRO A 47 4.43 12.58 22.55
CA PRO A 47 4.04 14.00 22.71
C PRO A 47 4.24 14.84 21.43
N ALA A 48 5.15 14.43 20.53
CA ALA A 48 5.35 15.12 19.26
C ALA A 48 4.16 14.99 18.30
N PHE A 49 3.27 13.98 18.51
CA PHE A 49 2.09 13.75 17.68
C PHE A 49 0.79 14.25 18.29
N GLY A 50 0.79 14.62 19.57
CA GLY A 50 -0.39 15.09 20.28
C GLY A 50 -0.80 14.16 21.42
N THR A 51 -2.09 14.10 21.69
CA THR A 51 -2.69 13.40 22.83
C THR A 51 -3.64 12.29 22.40
N LYS A 52 -4.07 11.47 23.34
CA LYS A 52 -5.13 10.47 23.14
C LYS A 52 -6.45 11.10 22.68
N ASP A 53 -6.76 12.32 23.11
CA ASP A 53 -7.94 13.05 22.67
C ASP A 53 -7.79 13.55 21.22
N ASP A 54 -6.58 13.86 20.77
CA ASP A 54 -6.31 14.16 19.37
C ASP A 54 -6.53 12.92 18.50
N LEU A 55 -6.10 11.75 18.95
CA LEU A 55 -6.38 10.50 18.23
C LEU A 55 -7.88 10.20 18.16
N ARG A 56 -8.63 10.36 19.26
CA ARG A 56 -10.10 10.17 19.22
C ARG A 56 -10.76 11.09 18.20
N ARG A 57 -10.41 12.37 18.22
CA ARG A 57 -10.93 13.33 17.22
C ARG A 57 -10.59 12.94 15.79
N LEU A 58 -9.37 12.44 15.56
CA LEU A 58 -8.96 11.96 14.25
C LEU A 58 -9.78 10.73 13.82
N VAL A 59 -9.91 9.72 14.68
CA VAL A 59 -10.67 8.50 14.39
C VAL A 59 -12.14 8.83 14.12
N ASP A 60 -12.77 9.65 14.98
CA ASP A 60 -14.16 10.10 14.78
C ASP A 60 -14.32 10.84 13.44
N GLY A 61 -13.38 11.72 13.12
CA GLY A 61 -13.38 12.46 11.86
C GLY A 61 -13.21 11.57 10.62
N VAL A 62 -12.39 10.54 10.72
CA VAL A 62 -12.19 9.52 9.66
C VAL A 62 -13.47 8.73 9.46
N HIS A 63 -14.08 8.23 10.54
CA HIS A 63 -15.32 7.45 10.51
C HIS A 63 -16.52 8.28 10.02
N ALA A 64 -16.62 9.54 10.40
CA ALA A 64 -17.67 10.45 9.93
C ALA A 64 -17.64 10.64 8.40
N ARG A 65 -16.51 10.36 7.76
CA ARG A 65 -16.33 10.41 6.29
C ARG A 65 -16.44 9.03 5.62
N GLY A 66 -16.82 7.99 6.35
CA GLY A 66 -16.90 6.62 5.85
C GLY A 66 -15.54 5.98 5.55
N MET A 67 -14.46 6.56 6.06
CA MET A 67 -13.10 6.02 5.93
C MET A 67 -12.72 5.16 7.15
N ARG A 68 -11.63 4.39 7.03
CA ARG A 68 -11.04 3.58 8.10
C ARG A 68 -9.66 4.10 8.47
N ILE A 69 -9.17 3.69 9.64
CA ILE A 69 -7.83 4.04 10.12
C ILE A 69 -7.15 2.83 10.76
N ILE A 70 -5.92 2.54 10.36
CA ILE A 70 -5.09 1.49 10.93
C ILE A 70 -3.79 2.08 11.50
N LEU A 71 -3.31 1.48 12.57
CA LEU A 71 -2.05 1.88 13.22
C LEU A 71 -0.93 0.89 12.93
N ASP A 72 0.30 1.32 13.17
CA ASP A 72 1.49 0.48 13.07
C ASP A 72 1.78 -0.24 14.40
N GLY A 73 1.84 -1.56 14.35
CA GLY A 73 2.15 -2.43 15.48
C GLY A 73 3.59 -2.92 15.43
N VAL A 74 4.47 -2.27 16.17
CA VAL A 74 5.87 -2.67 16.31
C VAL A 74 5.97 -3.73 17.39
N PHE A 75 5.70 -5.00 17.03
CA PHE A 75 5.61 -6.12 17.99
C PHE A 75 6.71 -7.18 17.82
N ASN A 76 7.55 -7.04 16.78
CA ASN A 76 8.73 -7.90 16.62
C ASN A 76 9.87 -7.54 17.60
N HIS A 77 9.97 -6.28 17.96
CA HIS A 77 10.99 -5.69 18.82
C HIS A 77 10.42 -4.53 19.62
N CYS A 78 11.15 -4.04 20.59
CA CYS A 78 10.82 -2.83 21.33
C CYS A 78 11.99 -1.83 21.28
N GLY A 79 11.79 -0.64 21.85
CA GLY A 79 12.88 0.27 22.13
C GLY A 79 13.72 -0.19 23.31
N TYR A 80 15.03 0.04 23.24
CA TYR A 80 15.96 -0.21 24.34
C TYR A 80 15.47 0.44 25.67
N TRP A 81 14.83 1.60 25.58
CA TRP A 81 14.36 2.39 26.72
C TRP A 81 12.99 1.99 27.24
N TRP A 82 12.38 0.93 26.71
CA TRP A 82 11.17 0.38 27.27
C TRP A 82 11.40 -0.14 28.69
N ASP A 83 10.50 0.17 29.63
CA ASP A 83 10.63 -0.13 31.06
C ASP A 83 10.90 -1.61 31.35
N LYS A 84 10.30 -2.52 30.61
CA LYS A 84 10.48 -3.97 30.75
C LYS A 84 11.88 -4.43 30.33
N PHE A 85 12.42 -3.86 29.25
CA PHE A 85 13.80 -4.14 28.85
C PHE A 85 14.80 -3.52 29.82
N GLN A 86 14.53 -2.28 30.29
CA GLN A 86 15.36 -1.63 31.30
C GLN A 86 15.37 -2.38 32.63
N ASP A 87 14.28 -3.03 33.01
CA ASP A 87 14.27 -3.94 34.18
C ASP A 87 15.23 -5.12 33.97
N VAL A 88 15.27 -5.73 32.77
CA VAL A 88 16.22 -6.81 32.45
C VAL A 88 17.67 -6.30 32.47
N VAL A 89 17.92 -5.10 31.94
CA VAL A 89 19.25 -4.47 31.98
C VAL A 89 19.73 -4.29 33.44
N LYS A 90 18.84 -3.81 34.31
CA LYS A 90 19.15 -3.49 35.70
C LYS A 90 19.23 -4.74 36.59
N ASN A 91 18.27 -5.66 36.51
CA ASN A 91 18.07 -6.75 37.43
C ASN A 91 18.61 -8.12 36.89
N GLY A 92 18.99 -8.15 35.60
CA GLY A 92 19.56 -9.33 34.96
C GLY A 92 18.65 -10.56 35.07
N LYS A 93 19.21 -11.66 35.59
CA LYS A 93 18.50 -12.92 35.75
C LYS A 93 17.33 -12.86 36.75
N ALA A 94 17.32 -11.86 37.63
CA ALA A 94 16.24 -11.67 38.62
C ALA A 94 15.01 -10.92 38.04
N SER A 95 15.12 -10.35 36.84
CA SER A 95 13.98 -9.66 36.17
C SER A 95 12.87 -10.64 35.85
N PRO A 96 11.60 -10.31 36.17
CA PRO A 96 10.44 -11.09 35.72
C PRO A 96 10.28 -11.10 34.19
N TYR A 97 10.83 -10.11 33.48
CA TYR A 97 10.74 -9.94 32.04
C TYR A 97 11.88 -10.60 31.25
N ARG A 98 12.80 -11.31 31.93
CA ARG A 98 13.99 -11.88 31.27
C ARG A 98 13.66 -12.82 30.10
N SER A 99 12.58 -13.57 30.19
CA SER A 99 12.14 -14.52 29.17
C SER A 99 11.45 -13.86 27.97
N TRP A 100 11.11 -12.56 28.09
CA TRP A 100 10.51 -11.77 27.02
C TRP A 100 11.51 -11.38 25.93
N PHE A 101 12.81 -11.61 26.17
CA PHE A 101 13.90 -11.24 25.28
C PHE A 101 14.89 -12.40 25.11
N PHE A 102 15.63 -12.37 24.03
CA PHE A 102 16.71 -13.32 23.77
C PHE A 102 18.04 -12.77 24.29
N ILE A 103 18.38 -13.07 25.56
CA ILE A 103 19.59 -12.59 26.24
C ILE A 103 20.65 -13.69 26.25
N HIS A 104 21.82 -13.44 25.67
CA HIS A 104 22.89 -14.41 25.54
C HIS A 104 23.82 -14.49 26.79
N SER A 105 24.01 -13.34 27.43
CA SER A 105 24.84 -13.27 28.67
C SER A 105 24.45 -12.07 29.54
N TYR A 106 24.90 -12.13 30.81
CA TYR A 106 24.67 -11.06 31.78
C TYR A 106 26.02 -10.54 32.34
N PRO A 107 26.11 -9.22 32.69
CA PRO A 107 25.05 -8.20 32.58
C PRO A 107 24.69 -7.91 31.12
N VAL A 108 23.47 -7.45 30.90
CA VAL A 108 23.04 -6.98 29.58
C VAL A 108 23.84 -5.73 29.20
N ASP A 109 24.42 -5.75 28.00
CA ASP A 109 25.37 -4.73 27.55
C ASP A 109 25.09 -4.38 26.08
N ALA A 110 24.65 -3.15 25.85
CA ALA A 110 24.36 -2.67 24.50
C ALA A 110 25.60 -2.52 23.62
N GLU A 111 26.80 -2.26 24.21
CA GLU A 111 28.01 -2.13 23.40
C GLU A 111 28.51 -3.50 22.92
N ARG A 112 28.29 -4.56 23.72
CA ARG A 112 28.58 -5.95 23.33
C ARG A 112 27.46 -6.57 22.51
N GLN A 113 26.30 -5.96 22.53
CA GLN A 113 25.06 -6.47 21.90
C GLN A 113 24.81 -7.93 22.23
N ASN A 114 24.82 -8.26 23.55
CA ASN A 114 24.68 -9.63 24.05
C ASN A 114 23.20 -10.05 24.21
N TYR A 115 22.34 -9.55 23.30
CA TYR A 115 20.94 -9.88 23.14
C TYR A 115 20.54 -9.75 21.66
N ASP A 116 19.49 -10.44 21.24
CA ASP A 116 18.99 -10.34 19.87
C ASP A 116 18.30 -8.98 19.63
N CYS A 117 18.43 -8.48 18.41
CA CYS A 117 17.83 -7.23 17.93
C CYS A 117 17.21 -7.45 16.56
N VAL A 118 16.33 -6.53 16.13
CA VAL A 118 15.95 -6.47 14.74
C VAL A 118 17.16 -6.02 13.90
N GLY A 119 17.50 -6.78 12.88
CA GLY A 119 18.71 -6.55 12.10
C GLY A 119 19.96 -6.43 12.98
N HIS A 120 20.65 -5.30 12.90
CA HIS A 120 21.87 -5.00 13.69
C HIS A 120 21.67 -3.78 14.62
N TYR A 121 20.43 -3.41 14.90
CA TYR A 121 20.10 -2.19 15.64
C TYR A 121 20.02 -2.46 17.15
N LYS A 122 21.14 -2.31 17.86
CA LYS A 122 21.24 -2.55 19.32
C LYS A 122 20.19 -1.81 20.17
N TRP A 123 19.59 -0.74 19.64
CA TRP A 123 18.55 0.03 20.33
C TRP A 123 17.12 -0.54 20.12
N MET A 124 17.00 -1.64 19.36
CA MET A 124 15.73 -2.31 19.09
C MET A 124 15.78 -3.81 19.46
N PRO A 125 15.76 -4.14 20.76
CA PRO A 125 15.80 -5.53 21.27
C PRO A 125 14.64 -6.36 20.74
N LYS A 126 14.94 -7.58 20.28
CA LYS A 126 13.94 -8.53 19.76
C LYS A 126 13.10 -9.12 20.89
N LEU A 127 11.79 -9.22 20.65
CA LEU A 127 10.83 -9.80 21.58
C LEU A 127 10.66 -11.30 21.37
N ASN A 128 10.59 -12.04 22.46
CA ASN A 128 10.26 -13.46 22.48
C ASN A 128 8.73 -13.63 22.65
N LEU A 129 8.01 -13.54 21.57
CA LEU A 129 6.54 -13.73 21.57
C LEU A 129 6.10 -15.21 21.68
N ALA A 130 7.04 -16.16 21.83
CA ALA A 130 6.74 -17.51 22.27
C ALA A 130 6.52 -17.59 23.78
N ASP A 131 7.04 -16.61 24.54
CA ASP A 131 6.73 -16.45 25.96
C ASP A 131 5.25 -16.05 26.13
N PRO A 132 4.47 -16.78 26.96
CA PRO A 132 3.03 -16.52 27.12
C PRO A 132 2.72 -15.12 27.67
N ASP A 133 3.51 -14.64 28.64
CA ASP A 133 3.25 -13.35 29.28
C ASP A 133 3.58 -12.19 28.31
N ALA A 134 4.67 -12.31 27.55
CA ALA A 134 5.01 -11.36 26.49
C ALA A 134 3.93 -11.34 25.40
N ARG A 135 3.52 -12.51 24.92
CA ARG A 135 2.43 -12.63 23.94
C ARG A 135 1.16 -11.96 24.44
N ASP A 136 0.69 -12.32 25.65
CA ASP A 136 -0.56 -11.83 26.20
C ASP A 136 -0.52 -10.31 26.44
N TYR A 137 0.64 -9.75 26.79
CA TYR A 137 0.86 -8.30 26.85
C TYR A 137 0.60 -7.65 25.49
N PHE A 138 1.20 -8.15 24.41
CA PHE A 138 1.01 -7.56 23.06
C PHE A 138 -0.39 -7.80 22.50
N LEU A 139 -1.05 -8.89 22.86
CA LEU A 139 -2.50 -9.04 22.59
C LEU A 139 -3.32 -7.98 23.32
N SER A 140 -2.97 -7.63 24.56
CA SER A 140 -3.65 -6.57 25.31
C SER A 140 -3.41 -5.18 24.71
N VAL A 141 -2.21 -4.90 24.19
CA VAL A 141 -1.93 -3.67 23.44
C VAL A 141 -2.83 -3.57 22.21
N GLY A 142 -2.90 -4.65 21.42
CA GLY A 142 -3.74 -4.66 20.22
C GLY A 142 -5.21 -4.39 20.52
N ARG A 143 -5.76 -5.07 21.55
CA ARG A 143 -7.16 -4.85 22.00
C ARG A 143 -7.41 -3.44 22.49
N TYR A 144 -6.51 -2.89 23.33
CA TYR A 144 -6.66 -1.57 23.92
C TYR A 144 -6.95 -0.47 22.87
N TRP A 145 -6.16 -0.42 21.80
CA TRP A 145 -6.35 0.62 20.78
C TRP A 145 -7.61 0.40 19.94
N LEU A 146 -8.02 -0.85 19.72
CA LEU A 146 -9.29 -1.17 19.04
C LEU A 146 -10.50 -0.77 19.92
N GLU A 147 -10.48 -1.11 21.20
CA GLU A 147 -11.62 -0.93 22.12
C GLU A 147 -11.76 0.52 22.58
N GLU A 148 -10.63 1.17 22.95
CA GLU A 148 -10.65 2.51 23.53
C GLU A 148 -10.71 3.63 22.49
N PHE A 149 -10.16 3.42 21.30
CA PHE A 149 -10.07 4.44 20.26
C PHE A 149 -10.86 4.10 19.00
N GLY A 150 -11.32 2.86 18.85
CA GLY A 150 -12.12 2.45 17.71
C GLY A 150 -11.33 2.37 16.39
N ILE A 151 -10.01 2.23 16.42
CA ILE A 151 -9.22 2.04 15.19
C ILE A 151 -9.73 0.82 14.41
N ASP A 152 -9.42 0.74 13.12
CA ASP A 152 -9.97 -0.31 12.24
C ASP A 152 -9.01 -1.45 11.99
N GLY A 153 -7.81 -1.40 12.55
CA GLY A 153 -6.86 -2.47 12.38
C GLY A 153 -5.40 -2.11 12.60
N TRP A 154 -4.55 -3.02 12.16
CA TRP A 154 -3.12 -2.97 12.40
C TRP A 154 -2.31 -3.27 11.13
N ARG A 155 -1.24 -2.53 10.92
CA ARG A 155 -0.12 -2.97 10.11
C ARG A 155 0.95 -3.52 11.06
N LEU A 156 1.36 -4.77 10.89
CA LEU A 156 2.40 -5.38 11.72
C LEU A 156 3.76 -5.20 11.07
N ASP A 157 4.64 -4.50 11.79
CA ASP A 157 6.03 -4.26 11.43
C ASP A 157 6.84 -5.54 11.45
N VAL A 158 7.74 -5.74 10.46
CA VAL A 158 8.59 -6.93 10.31
C VAL A 158 7.78 -8.23 10.51
N ALA A 159 6.63 -8.35 9.88
CA ALA A 159 5.69 -9.44 10.14
C ALA A 159 6.23 -10.82 9.77
N ASP A 160 7.19 -10.89 8.86
CA ASP A 160 7.86 -12.13 8.46
C ASP A 160 8.80 -12.70 9.54
N GLU A 161 9.19 -11.93 10.55
CA GLU A 161 9.93 -12.40 11.72
C GLU A 161 9.03 -12.77 12.92
N LEU A 162 7.73 -12.44 12.88
CA LEU A 162 6.78 -12.78 13.93
C LEU A 162 6.47 -14.29 13.93
N PRO A 163 6.39 -14.94 15.11
CA PRO A 163 6.01 -16.34 15.19
C PRO A 163 4.59 -16.56 14.62
N THR A 164 4.38 -17.63 13.85
CA THR A 164 3.06 -17.99 13.29
C THR A 164 1.99 -18.11 14.37
N ALA A 165 2.33 -18.73 15.51
CA ALA A 165 1.41 -18.86 16.65
C ALA A 165 1.00 -17.50 17.24
N PHE A 166 1.90 -16.50 17.22
CA PHE A 166 1.55 -15.14 17.63
C PHE A 166 0.60 -14.49 16.61
N LEU A 167 0.88 -14.61 15.32
CA LEU A 167 0.02 -14.06 14.26
C LEU A 167 -1.41 -14.62 14.35
N GLU A 168 -1.54 -15.93 14.59
CA GLU A 168 -2.85 -16.60 14.75
C GLU A 168 -3.57 -16.13 16.02
N ALA A 169 -2.87 -16.05 17.15
CA ALA A 169 -3.44 -15.56 18.40
C ALA A 169 -3.83 -14.08 18.31
N PHE A 170 -2.99 -13.26 17.66
CA PHE A 170 -3.26 -11.84 17.45
C PHE A 170 -4.49 -11.63 16.56
N ALA A 171 -4.55 -12.32 15.42
CA ALA A 171 -5.68 -12.23 14.51
C ALA A 171 -6.99 -12.66 15.20
N ALA A 172 -6.98 -13.76 15.96
CA ALA A 172 -8.14 -14.22 16.70
C ALA A 172 -8.58 -13.18 17.77
N ALA A 173 -7.63 -12.60 18.52
CA ALA A 173 -7.92 -11.61 19.54
C ALA A 173 -8.47 -10.31 18.95
N MET A 174 -7.90 -9.83 17.84
CA MET A 174 -8.36 -8.58 17.20
C MET A 174 -9.75 -8.75 16.57
N ARG A 175 -10.00 -9.88 15.88
CA ARG A 175 -11.31 -10.17 15.29
C ARG A 175 -12.40 -10.46 16.33
N ALA A 176 -12.03 -10.91 17.53
CA ALA A 176 -12.98 -11.03 18.64
C ALA A 176 -13.47 -9.66 19.15
N CYS A 177 -12.61 -8.62 19.11
CA CYS A 177 -12.98 -7.25 19.45
C CYS A 177 -13.73 -6.57 18.29
N LYS A 178 -13.23 -6.73 17.06
CA LYS A 178 -13.76 -6.10 15.86
C LYS A 178 -13.71 -7.12 14.69
N PRO A 179 -14.84 -7.74 14.32
CA PRO A 179 -14.86 -8.82 13.32
C PRO A 179 -14.33 -8.41 11.94
N ASP A 180 -14.46 -7.15 11.57
CA ASP A 180 -13.97 -6.56 10.32
C ASP A 180 -12.63 -5.83 10.47
N CYS A 181 -11.87 -6.13 11.52
CA CYS A 181 -10.53 -5.59 11.77
C CYS A 181 -9.59 -5.92 10.61
N ILE A 182 -8.90 -4.90 10.10
CA ILE A 182 -7.92 -5.04 9.01
C ILE A 182 -6.57 -5.42 9.60
N LEU A 183 -5.99 -6.51 9.12
CA LEU A 183 -4.67 -6.98 9.54
C LEU A 183 -3.72 -7.04 8.33
N LEU A 184 -2.83 -6.07 8.26
CA LEU A 184 -1.81 -5.93 7.21
C LEU A 184 -0.45 -6.31 7.78
N GLY A 185 0.35 -7.09 7.04
CA GLY A 185 1.72 -7.42 7.43
C GLY A 185 2.76 -6.75 6.54
N GLU A 186 3.87 -6.35 7.13
CA GLU A 186 5.04 -6.00 6.34
C GLU A 186 5.85 -7.25 6.01
N THR A 187 6.20 -7.42 4.75
CA THR A 187 7.24 -8.31 4.26
C THR A 187 7.77 -7.80 2.93
N TRP A 188 9.05 -7.99 2.68
CA TRP A 188 9.70 -7.56 1.44
C TRP A 188 9.71 -8.66 0.37
N GLY A 189 9.18 -9.82 0.67
CA GLY A 189 9.18 -10.98 -0.20
C GLY A 189 7.83 -11.68 -0.29
N ASP A 190 7.88 -13.02 -0.27
CA ASP A 190 6.70 -13.87 -0.29
C ASP A 190 5.93 -13.80 1.03
N ALA A 191 4.68 -13.37 0.97
CA ALA A 191 3.77 -13.27 2.10
C ALA A 191 2.97 -14.55 2.38
N GLY A 192 3.21 -15.66 1.68
CA GLY A 192 2.38 -16.87 1.78
C GLY A 192 2.27 -17.44 3.20
N ARG A 193 3.31 -17.25 4.03
CA ARG A 193 3.27 -17.62 5.45
C ARG A 193 2.41 -16.67 6.30
N LEU A 194 2.26 -15.42 5.89
CA LEU A 194 1.61 -14.37 6.65
C LEU A 194 0.10 -14.33 6.41
N VAL A 195 -0.31 -14.46 5.14
CA VAL A 195 -1.70 -14.27 4.73
C VAL A 195 -2.48 -15.59 4.71
N SER A 196 -3.55 -15.63 5.50
CA SER A 196 -4.54 -16.72 5.53
C SER A 196 -5.76 -16.29 6.33
N ALA A 197 -6.84 -17.07 6.26
CA ALA A 197 -8.09 -16.78 6.97
C ALA A 197 -7.93 -16.63 8.50
N ASN A 198 -6.95 -17.31 9.10
CA ASN A 198 -6.69 -17.27 10.55
C ASN A 198 -5.48 -16.40 10.93
N ARG A 199 -4.88 -15.68 10.01
CA ARG A 199 -3.73 -14.77 10.24
C ARG A 199 -4.05 -13.38 9.68
N LEU A 200 -3.16 -12.86 8.83
CA LEU A 200 -3.30 -11.52 8.25
C LEU A 200 -4.16 -11.57 6.98
N ASP A 201 -4.88 -10.47 6.71
CA ASP A 201 -5.73 -10.33 5.53
C ASP A 201 -4.93 -9.99 4.29
N SER A 202 -3.81 -9.29 4.47
CA SER A 202 -3.01 -8.68 3.41
C SER A 202 -1.55 -8.52 3.84
N ALA A 203 -0.69 -8.23 2.88
CA ALA A 203 0.68 -7.83 3.11
C ALA A 203 1.12 -6.71 2.15
N MET A 204 2.14 -5.94 2.55
CA MET A 204 2.77 -4.94 1.70
C MET A 204 3.44 -5.62 0.50
N ASN A 205 2.98 -5.28 -0.72
CA ASN A 205 3.37 -5.98 -1.95
C ASN A 205 4.63 -5.38 -2.56
N TYR A 206 5.78 -5.59 -1.92
CA TYR A 206 7.06 -5.14 -2.44
C TYR A 206 7.45 -5.84 -3.76
N LEU A 207 6.94 -7.05 -4.03
CA LEU A 207 7.16 -7.71 -5.32
C LEU A 207 6.56 -6.90 -6.48
N PHE A 208 5.36 -6.34 -6.29
CA PHE A 208 4.75 -5.40 -7.23
C PHE A 208 5.55 -4.12 -7.35
N ARG A 209 5.92 -3.49 -6.22
CA ARG A 209 6.72 -2.27 -6.16
C ARG A 209 8.03 -2.43 -6.92
N ASP A 210 8.77 -3.49 -6.66
CA ASP A 210 10.09 -3.72 -7.26
C ASP A 210 10.00 -3.96 -8.77
N ALA A 211 8.95 -4.65 -9.24
CA ALA A 211 8.69 -4.80 -10.66
C ALA A 211 8.37 -3.43 -11.32
N ALA A 212 7.50 -2.63 -10.68
CA ALA A 212 7.10 -1.31 -11.19
C ALA A 212 8.30 -0.34 -11.24
N VAL A 213 9.10 -0.27 -10.18
CA VAL A 213 10.32 0.56 -10.13
C VAL A 213 11.34 0.12 -11.17
N ALA A 214 11.61 -1.19 -11.27
CA ALA A 214 12.59 -1.70 -12.21
C ALA A 214 12.21 -1.42 -13.68
N TRP A 215 10.92 -1.54 -14.02
CA TRP A 215 10.46 -1.30 -15.38
C TRP A 215 10.23 0.18 -15.69
N LEU A 216 9.45 0.89 -14.84
CA LEU A 216 8.98 2.23 -15.15
C LEU A 216 9.93 3.34 -14.69
N ALA A 217 10.69 3.14 -13.60
CA ALA A 217 11.61 4.16 -13.11
C ALA A 217 13.03 3.97 -13.65
N LYS A 218 13.51 2.72 -13.73
CA LYS A 218 14.94 2.43 -13.99
C LYS A 218 15.24 1.87 -15.38
N ASP A 219 14.23 1.57 -16.20
CA ASP A 219 14.39 0.90 -17.51
C ASP A 219 15.24 -0.39 -17.42
N ALA A 220 15.17 -1.08 -16.27
CA ALA A 220 15.99 -2.27 -15.97
C ALA A 220 15.33 -3.59 -16.41
N LEU A 221 14.11 -3.55 -16.92
CA LEU A 221 13.36 -4.70 -17.42
C LEU A 221 12.79 -4.40 -18.79
N SER A 222 12.68 -5.43 -19.64
CA SER A 222 11.84 -5.40 -20.82
C SER A 222 10.35 -5.57 -20.43
N ALA A 223 9.43 -5.32 -21.36
CA ALA A 223 8.00 -5.48 -21.13
C ALA A 223 7.62 -6.94 -20.76
N SER A 224 8.26 -7.92 -21.42
CA SER A 224 8.06 -9.34 -21.16
C SER A 224 8.59 -9.77 -19.78
N GLU A 225 9.77 -9.31 -19.38
CA GLU A 225 10.34 -9.57 -18.05
C GLU A 225 9.49 -8.96 -16.95
N PHE A 226 8.99 -7.72 -17.15
CA PHE A 226 8.04 -7.09 -16.27
C PHE A 226 6.77 -7.92 -16.12
N GLY A 227 6.14 -8.31 -17.24
CA GLY A 227 4.96 -9.17 -17.26
C GLY A 227 5.18 -10.50 -16.53
N CYS A 228 6.34 -11.14 -16.73
CA CYS A 228 6.71 -12.35 -16.00
C CYS A 228 6.77 -12.12 -14.48
N ARG A 229 7.36 -11.01 -14.01
CA ARG A 229 7.41 -10.69 -12.56
C ARG A 229 6.02 -10.48 -11.98
N LEU A 230 5.14 -9.76 -12.67
CA LEU A 230 3.76 -9.56 -12.22
C LEU A 230 2.98 -10.87 -12.16
N ASN A 231 3.03 -11.69 -13.22
CA ASN A 231 2.35 -12.98 -13.24
C ASN A 231 2.88 -13.93 -12.17
N ARG A 232 4.20 -13.92 -11.91
CA ARG A 232 4.79 -14.70 -10.83
C ARG A 232 4.30 -14.24 -9.46
N ALA A 233 4.22 -12.94 -9.21
CA ALA A 233 3.69 -12.40 -7.95
C ALA A 233 2.22 -12.81 -7.73
N LEU A 234 1.40 -12.73 -8.79
CA LEU A 234 -0.01 -13.17 -8.73
C LEU A 234 -0.16 -14.68 -8.53
N ALA A 235 0.77 -15.49 -9.06
CA ALA A 235 0.75 -16.94 -8.90
C ALA A 235 1.11 -17.45 -7.49
N LEU A 236 1.65 -16.58 -6.62
CA LEU A 236 2.01 -16.94 -5.24
C LEU A 236 0.79 -17.12 -4.34
N TYR A 237 -0.33 -16.45 -4.66
CA TYR A 237 -1.50 -16.39 -3.78
C TYR A 237 -2.79 -16.70 -4.53
N PRO A 238 -3.84 -17.18 -3.81
CA PRO A 238 -5.19 -17.22 -4.36
C PRO A 238 -5.68 -15.85 -4.82
N SER A 239 -6.60 -15.83 -5.80
CA SER A 239 -7.13 -14.57 -6.36
C SER A 239 -7.71 -13.65 -5.30
N GLU A 240 -8.41 -14.17 -4.31
CA GLU A 240 -8.98 -13.41 -3.19
C GLU A 240 -7.90 -12.70 -2.35
N THR A 241 -6.75 -13.34 -2.17
CA THR A 241 -5.59 -12.74 -1.49
C THR A 241 -4.96 -11.66 -2.36
N ASN A 242 -4.79 -11.93 -3.67
CA ASN A 242 -4.25 -10.96 -4.61
C ASN A 242 -5.08 -9.67 -4.66
N LEU A 243 -6.41 -9.77 -4.56
CA LEU A 243 -7.30 -8.61 -4.53
C LEU A 243 -7.19 -7.76 -3.26
N ARG A 244 -6.53 -8.26 -2.21
CA ARG A 244 -6.32 -7.56 -0.94
C ARG A 244 -4.90 -7.06 -0.74
N MET A 245 -3.92 -7.53 -1.55
CA MET A 245 -2.51 -7.16 -1.39
C MET A 245 -2.31 -5.64 -1.48
N TYR A 246 -1.56 -5.09 -0.52
CA TYR A 246 -1.29 -3.65 -0.41
C TYR A 246 -0.24 -3.23 -1.44
N ASN A 247 -0.67 -2.72 -2.59
CA ASN A 247 0.19 -2.32 -3.70
C ASN A 247 0.73 -0.91 -3.51
N LEU A 248 2.02 -0.81 -3.23
CA LEU A 248 2.74 0.45 -3.04
C LEU A 248 3.71 0.70 -4.21
N LEU A 249 4.02 1.95 -4.48
CA LEU A 249 5.13 2.35 -5.38
C LEU A 249 6.37 2.70 -4.57
N ASP A 250 6.16 3.20 -3.37
CA ASP A 250 7.16 3.56 -2.38
C ASP A 250 6.54 3.58 -0.98
N SER A 251 7.37 3.89 0.02
CA SER A 251 6.96 3.95 1.42
C SER A 251 7.90 4.85 2.22
N HIS A 252 7.66 4.92 3.52
CA HIS A 252 8.55 5.59 4.48
C HIS A 252 9.93 4.91 4.64
N ASP A 253 10.13 3.70 4.08
CA ASP A 253 11.37 2.91 4.15
C ASP A 253 12.15 2.91 2.83
N THR A 254 11.60 3.52 1.78
CA THR A 254 12.22 3.52 0.44
C THR A 254 12.34 4.93 -0.11
N ALA A 255 13.21 5.11 -1.10
CA ALA A 255 13.16 6.31 -1.90
C ALA A 255 11.80 6.45 -2.59
N ARG A 256 11.33 7.69 -2.77
CA ARG A 256 10.09 7.96 -3.49
C ARG A 256 10.21 7.57 -4.95
N PHE A 257 9.12 7.07 -5.54
CA PHE A 257 9.12 6.62 -6.93
C PHE A 257 9.58 7.73 -7.89
N LEU A 258 9.13 8.97 -7.68
CA LEU A 258 9.54 10.09 -8.52
C LEU A 258 11.05 10.38 -8.42
N TYR A 259 11.66 10.17 -7.27
CA TYR A 259 13.12 10.25 -7.10
C TYR A 259 13.84 9.14 -7.88
N GLU A 260 13.39 7.90 -7.76
CA GLU A 260 13.91 6.76 -8.51
C GLU A 260 13.78 6.94 -10.03
N ALA A 261 12.72 7.63 -10.46
CA ALA A 261 12.47 7.97 -11.86
C ALA A 261 13.23 9.22 -12.36
N GLY A 262 14.18 9.76 -11.57
CA GLY A 262 14.95 10.94 -11.94
C GLY A 262 14.12 12.22 -12.08
N GLY A 263 12.98 12.32 -11.40
CA GLY A 263 12.05 13.46 -11.47
C GLY A 263 11.10 13.41 -12.67
N ASP A 264 11.08 12.33 -13.45
CA ASP A 264 10.20 12.18 -14.61
C ASP A 264 8.75 11.89 -14.20
N LYS A 265 7.92 12.92 -14.22
CA LYS A 265 6.50 12.84 -13.88
C LYS A 265 5.66 11.99 -14.87
N ALA A 266 6.13 11.79 -16.12
CA ALA A 266 5.44 10.91 -17.05
C ALA A 266 5.56 9.44 -16.59
N ARG A 267 6.73 9.05 -16.07
CA ARG A 267 6.94 7.73 -15.46
C ARG A 267 6.10 7.53 -14.21
N LEU A 268 5.97 8.54 -13.35
CA LEU A 268 5.10 8.48 -12.17
C LEU A 268 3.62 8.34 -12.58
N ARG A 269 3.17 9.05 -13.62
CA ARG A 269 1.80 8.88 -14.14
C ARG A 269 1.54 7.47 -14.66
N LEU A 270 2.50 6.84 -15.34
CA LEU A 270 2.40 5.44 -15.75
C LEU A 270 2.33 4.50 -14.55
N ALA A 271 3.18 4.71 -13.56
CA ALA A 271 3.22 3.89 -12.36
C ALA A 271 1.91 4.01 -11.54
N ALA A 272 1.37 5.22 -11.40
CA ALA A 272 0.07 5.43 -10.77
C ALA A 272 -1.07 4.73 -11.54
N ALA A 273 -1.05 4.77 -12.89
CA ALA A 273 -2.04 4.05 -13.69
C ALA A 273 -1.94 2.54 -13.51
N LEU A 274 -0.72 1.98 -13.50
CA LEU A 274 -0.49 0.58 -13.18
C LEU A 274 -1.01 0.23 -11.78
N GLN A 275 -0.64 1.00 -10.77
CA GLN A 275 -1.03 0.78 -9.36
C GLN A 275 -2.56 0.76 -9.19
N MET A 276 -3.26 1.71 -9.81
CA MET A 276 -4.71 1.83 -9.69
C MET A 276 -5.49 0.79 -10.51
N THR A 277 -4.84 0.12 -11.46
CA THR A 277 -5.50 -0.86 -12.34
C THR A 277 -5.08 -2.31 -12.07
N PHE A 278 -3.99 -2.55 -11.35
CA PHE A 278 -3.52 -3.87 -10.97
C PHE A 278 -4.41 -4.49 -9.87
N PRO A 279 -4.52 -5.85 -9.77
CA PRO A 279 -5.19 -6.52 -8.65
C PRO A 279 -4.57 -6.15 -7.31
N GLY A 280 -5.40 -5.81 -6.33
CA GLY A 280 -4.96 -5.46 -4.98
C GLY A 280 -5.50 -4.11 -4.51
N SER A 281 -5.12 -3.69 -3.32
CA SER A 281 -5.46 -2.40 -2.71
C SER A 281 -4.34 -1.39 -2.99
N PRO A 282 -4.54 -0.42 -3.86
CA PRO A 282 -3.52 0.59 -4.14
C PRO A 282 -3.30 1.49 -2.92
N ALA A 283 -2.04 1.75 -2.60
CA ALA A 283 -1.64 2.55 -1.46
C ALA A 283 -0.76 3.72 -1.91
N ILE A 284 -1.22 4.92 -1.64
CA ILE A 284 -0.50 6.15 -1.96
C ILE A 284 0.29 6.57 -0.73
N PHE A 285 1.60 6.69 -0.86
CA PHE A 285 2.42 7.36 0.15
C PHE A 285 2.19 8.88 0.02
N TYR A 286 1.82 9.54 1.11
CA TYR A 286 1.42 10.95 1.08
C TYR A 286 2.41 11.83 0.30
N GLY A 287 1.90 12.70 -0.54
CA GLY A 287 2.69 13.61 -1.36
C GLY A 287 3.06 13.08 -2.75
N ASP A 288 2.95 11.79 -3.04
CA ASP A 288 3.17 11.27 -4.38
C ASP A 288 2.17 11.86 -5.36
N GLU A 289 0.91 12.04 -4.91
CA GLU A 289 -0.16 12.63 -5.69
C GLU A 289 0.06 14.09 -6.06
N VAL A 290 0.98 14.77 -5.38
CA VAL A 290 1.37 16.17 -5.66
C VAL A 290 2.81 16.30 -6.17
N GLY A 291 3.51 15.17 -6.39
CA GLY A 291 4.84 15.14 -6.97
C GLY A 291 5.97 15.36 -5.97
N LEU A 292 5.75 14.99 -4.70
CA LEU A 292 6.83 14.99 -3.70
C LEU A 292 7.89 13.96 -4.10
N SER A 293 9.16 14.34 -3.95
CA SER A 293 10.31 13.52 -4.33
C SER A 293 11.33 13.52 -3.19
N GLY A 294 12.05 12.41 -2.99
CA GLY A 294 13.10 12.34 -1.98
C GLY A 294 13.81 10.98 -1.99
N PRO A 295 15.12 10.96 -1.63
CA PRO A 295 15.89 9.73 -1.48
C PRO A 295 15.39 8.92 -0.26
N ASN A 296 16.05 7.82 0.05
CA ASN A 296 15.77 7.02 1.25
C ASN A 296 15.72 7.86 2.53
N ASP A 297 15.15 7.27 3.60
CA ASP A 297 15.04 7.92 4.91
C ASP A 297 16.33 8.69 5.28
N PRO A 298 16.24 9.95 5.75
CA PRO A 298 15.03 10.70 6.07
C PRO A 298 14.40 11.48 4.89
N GLY A 299 15.00 11.44 3.70
CA GLY A 299 14.60 12.26 2.55
C GLY A 299 13.20 11.90 1.99
N CYS A 300 12.79 10.64 2.06
CA CYS A 300 11.44 10.22 1.66
C CYS A 300 10.33 10.72 2.60
N ARG A 301 10.67 11.08 3.85
CA ARG A 301 9.72 11.49 4.91
C ARG A 301 9.62 13.01 5.05
N MET A 302 9.80 13.77 3.98
CA MET A 302 9.59 15.22 4.00
C MET A 302 8.13 15.57 4.34
N ALA A 303 7.91 16.76 4.91
CA ALA A 303 6.56 17.25 5.20
C ALA A 303 5.73 17.40 3.92
N MET A 304 4.42 17.16 4.02
CA MET A 304 3.48 17.40 2.93
C MET A 304 3.48 18.90 2.57
N PRO A 305 3.67 19.27 1.29
CA PRO A 305 3.55 20.65 0.86
C PRO A 305 2.05 21.00 0.76
N TRP A 306 1.51 21.66 1.79
CA TRP A 306 0.10 22.06 1.81
C TRP A 306 -0.19 23.34 1.01
N ASP A 307 0.84 24.10 0.65
CA ASP A 307 0.74 25.22 -0.25
C ASP A 307 0.51 24.73 -1.69
N GLU A 308 -0.62 25.08 -2.28
CA GLU A 308 -1.00 24.66 -3.64
C GLU A 308 0.00 25.12 -4.71
N GLU A 309 0.73 26.22 -4.49
CA GLU A 309 1.77 26.70 -5.42
C GLU A 309 2.96 25.72 -5.50
N GLN A 310 3.16 24.91 -4.46
CA GLN A 310 4.20 23.90 -4.39
C GLN A 310 3.75 22.53 -4.90
N GLN A 311 2.46 22.35 -5.18
CA GLN A 311 1.85 21.10 -5.62
C GLN A 311 1.76 20.99 -7.14
N ASP A 312 2.02 19.79 -7.65
CA ASP A 312 1.66 19.48 -9.05
C ASP A 312 0.16 19.15 -9.14
N THR A 313 -0.65 20.18 -9.36
CA THR A 313 -2.11 20.05 -9.46
C THR A 313 -2.55 19.20 -10.66
N ARG A 314 -1.72 19.05 -11.72
CA ARG A 314 -2.01 18.15 -12.85
C ARG A 314 -1.85 16.70 -12.44
N LEU A 315 -0.81 16.40 -11.67
CA LEU A 315 -0.59 15.07 -11.11
C LEU A 315 -1.68 14.71 -10.10
N LEU A 316 -2.08 15.64 -9.23
CA LEU A 316 -3.19 15.46 -8.28
C LEU A 316 -4.51 15.12 -9.00
N ARG A 317 -4.85 15.85 -10.07
CA ARG A 317 -6.03 15.53 -10.89
C ARG A 317 -5.93 14.15 -11.54
N TRP A 318 -4.73 13.74 -11.96
CA TRP A 318 -4.47 12.41 -12.51
C TRP A 318 -4.75 11.31 -11.49
N TYR A 319 -4.22 11.41 -10.26
CA TYR A 319 -4.49 10.46 -9.19
C TYR A 319 -5.99 10.38 -8.85
N ARG A 320 -6.64 11.52 -8.66
CA ARG A 320 -8.09 11.57 -8.39
C ARG A 320 -8.90 10.87 -9.48
N ARG A 321 -8.56 11.10 -10.75
CA ARG A 321 -9.23 10.45 -11.88
C ARG A 321 -9.03 8.94 -11.89
N LEU A 322 -7.83 8.46 -11.64
CA LEU A 322 -7.54 7.02 -11.57
C LEU A 322 -8.28 6.35 -10.41
N ILE A 323 -8.33 6.99 -9.25
CA ILE A 323 -9.06 6.49 -8.08
C ILE A 323 -10.56 6.41 -8.38
N GLN A 324 -11.13 7.46 -8.95
CA GLN A 324 -12.54 7.46 -9.36
C GLN A 324 -12.85 6.39 -10.40
N LEU A 325 -11.97 6.20 -11.38
CA LEU A 325 -12.09 5.13 -12.36
C LEU A 325 -12.13 3.76 -11.68
N ARG A 326 -11.18 3.49 -10.77
CA ARG A 326 -11.12 2.24 -10.02
C ARG A 326 -12.39 1.99 -9.21
N LEU A 327 -12.83 2.98 -8.44
CA LEU A 327 -14.03 2.88 -7.59
C LEU A 327 -15.33 2.68 -8.42
N ALA A 328 -15.34 3.13 -9.66
CA ALA A 328 -16.48 2.97 -10.57
C ALA A 328 -16.41 1.70 -11.45
N SER A 329 -15.36 0.87 -11.32
CA SER A 329 -15.09 -0.27 -12.22
C SER A 329 -14.99 -1.57 -11.45
N ASP A 330 -16.02 -2.43 -11.55
CA ASP A 330 -16.02 -3.76 -10.93
C ASP A 330 -14.86 -4.62 -11.48
N SER A 331 -14.55 -4.48 -12.78
CA SER A 331 -13.40 -5.16 -13.38
C SER A 331 -12.07 -4.76 -12.75
N LEU A 332 -11.89 -3.54 -12.27
CA LEU A 332 -10.67 -3.09 -11.62
C LEU A 332 -10.61 -3.46 -10.13
N THR A 333 -11.76 -3.55 -9.45
CA THR A 333 -11.81 -3.97 -8.04
C THR A 333 -11.74 -5.49 -7.90
N ASP A 334 -12.57 -6.24 -8.62
CA ASP A 334 -12.81 -7.66 -8.39
C ASP A 334 -12.42 -8.56 -9.57
N GLY A 335 -12.06 -7.96 -10.74
CA GLY A 335 -11.78 -8.72 -11.95
C GLY A 335 -10.50 -9.54 -11.88
N ASP A 336 -10.47 -10.59 -12.71
CA ASP A 336 -9.27 -11.37 -12.98
C ASP A 336 -8.19 -10.54 -13.71
N PHE A 337 -7.03 -11.13 -13.91
CA PHE A 337 -5.91 -10.46 -14.58
C PHE A 337 -5.35 -11.34 -15.71
N HIS A 338 -5.27 -10.76 -16.92
CA HIS A 338 -4.68 -11.43 -18.07
C HIS A 338 -3.71 -10.52 -18.81
N THR A 339 -2.49 -11.00 -19.04
CA THR A 339 -1.54 -10.34 -19.95
C THR A 339 -2.06 -10.46 -21.37
N VAL A 340 -2.18 -9.34 -22.08
CA VAL A 340 -2.68 -9.24 -23.46
C VAL A 340 -1.55 -9.06 -24.46
N LEU A 341 -0.54 -8.24 -24.10
CA LEU A 341 0.61 -7.95 -24.96
C LEU A 341 1.85 -7.65 -24.11
N ALA A 342 3.00 -8.14 -24.58
CA ALA A 342 4.30 -7.67 -24.14
C ALA A 342 5.15 -7.45 -25.40
N ASP A 343 5.42 -6.19 -25.76
CA ASP A 343 6.22 -5.76 -26.89
C ASP A 343 7.55 -5.19 -26.37
N ASP A 344 8.59 -5.99 -26.40
CA ASP A 344 9.92 -5.60 -25.88
C ASP A 344 10.59 -4.55 -26.77
N ALA A 345 10.33 -4.56 -28.08
CA ALA A 345 10.92 -3.63 -29.01
C ALA A 345 10.42 -2.20 -28.80
N ALA A 346 9.13 -2.05 -28.50
CA ALA A 346 8.51 -0.77 -28.23
C ALA A 346 8.41 -0.45 -26.73
N ASN A 347 8.75 -1.40 -25.86
CA ASN A 347 8.57 -1.32 -24.41
C ASN A 347 7.11 -1.02 -24.02
N VAL A 348 6.18 -1.85 -24.55
CA VAL A 348 4.74 -1.77 -24.30
C VAL A 348 4.26 -3.02 -23.58
N TYR A 349 3.52 -2.83 -22.51
CA TYR A 349 2.85 -3.90 -21.80
C TYR A 349 1.35 -3.63 -21.70
N ALA A 350 0.53 -4.62 -22.06
CA ALA A 350 -0.91 -4.51 -21.95
C ALA A 350 -1.50 -5.71 -21.23
N PHE A 351 -2.50 -5.42 -20.40
CA PHE A 351 -3.26 -6.42 -19.66
C PHE A 351 -4.74 -6.07 -19.61
N SER A 352 -5.58 -7.06 -19.34
CA SER A 352 -6.99 -6.87 -19.09
C SER A 352 -7.39 -7.31 -17.69
N ARG A 353 -8.42 -6.67 -17.17
CA ARG A 353 -9.17 -7.02 -15.96
C ARG A 353 -10.61 -7.27 -16.36
N ALA A 354 -11.22 -8.37 -15.94
CA ALA A 354 -12.58 -8.70 -16.34
C ALA A 354 -13.42 -9.30 -15.22
N VAL A 355 -14.71 -8.93 -15.24
CA VAL A 355 -15.81 -9.57 -14.53
C VAL A 355 -16.93 -9.83 -15.54
N PRO A 356 -17.95 -10.66 -15.23
CA PRO A 356 -19.08 -10.84 -16.11
C PRO A 356 -19.74 -9.52 -16.51
N GLY A 357 -19.73 -9.20 -17.81
CA GLY A 357 -20.33 -7.98 -18.37
C GLY A 357 -19.47 -6.71 -18.30
N GLU A 358 -18.26 -6.79 -17.77
CA GLU A 358 -17.33 -5.65 -17.78
C GLU A 358 -15.88 -6.11 -17.98
N GLN A 359 -15.15 -5.43 -18.85
CA GLN A 359 -13.70 -5.62 -19.04
C GLN A 359 -13.00 -4.28 -19.17
N THR A 360 -11.86 -4.15 -18.49
CA THR A 360 -10.95 -3.01 -18.66
C THR A 360 -9.65 -3.49 -19.29
N LEU A 361 -9.28 -2.88 -20.42
CA LEU A 361 -7.97 -3.03 -21.07
C LEU A 361 -7.07 -1.86 -20.68
N VAL A 362 -5.87 -2.16 -20.23
CA VAL A 362 -4.83 -1.19 -19.86
C VAL A 362 -3.64 -1.41 -20.75
N VAL A 363 -3.22 -0.36 -21.47
CA VAL A 363 -2.03 -0.38 -22.34
C VAL A 363 -1.04 0.64 -21.84
N LEU A 364 0.08 0.17 -21.31
CA LEU A 364 1.17 0.98 -20.77
C LEU A 364 2.32 1.01 -21.78
N HIS A 365 2.72 2.20 -22.21
CA HIS A 365 3.85 2.41 -23.09
C HIS A 365 4.98 3.14 -22.35
N ALA A 366 5.98 2.40 -21.93
CA ALA A 366 7.17 2.92 -21.25
C ALA A 366 8.25 3.41 -22.22
N GLY A 367 8.14 3.10 -23.52
CA GLY A 367 9.09 3.48 -24.57
C GLY A 367 9.08 4.97 -24.90
N THR A 368 10.03 5.37 -25.75
CA THR A 368 10.30 6.78 -26.10
C THR A 368 9.86 7.16 -27.51
N ALA A 369 9.42 6.20 -28.33
CA ALA A 369 8.90 6.44 -29.68
C ALA A 369 7.37 6.38 -29.69
N HIS A 370 6.74 6.87 -30.75
CA HIS A 370 5.31 6.66 -30.96
C HIS A 370 5.03 5.18 -31.26
N TRP A 371 3.99 4.61 -30.67
CA TRP A 371 3.59 3.21 -30.86
C TRP A 371 2.15 3.11 -31.33
N ARG A 372 1.87 2.12 -32.19
CA ARG A 372 0.54 1.75 -32.66
C ARG A 372 0.36 0.24 -32.59
N GLY A 373 -0.76 -0.20 -32.08
CA GLY A 373 -1.10 -1.62 -31.98
C GLY A 373 -2.59 -1.88 -32.04
N GLN A 374 -2.95 -3.14 -32.25
CA GLN A 374 -4.33 -3.58 -32.34
C GLN A 374 -4.64 -4.61 -31.26
N PHE A 375 -5.80 -4.47 -30.63
CA PHE A 375 -6.31 -5.36 -29.57
C PHE A 375 -7.64 -5.99 -29.97
N PRO A 376 -7.88 -7.25 -29.61
CA PRO A 376 -9.18 -7.87 -29.83
C PRO A 376 -10.25 -7.18 -28.96
N ILE A 377 -11.41 -7.01 -29.53
CA ILE A 377 -12.60 -6.58 -28.83
C ILE A 377 -13.30 -7.85 -28.29
N PRO A 378 -13.71 -7.91 -27.01
CA PRO A 378 -14.51 -9.03 -26.50
C PRO A 378 -15.76 -9.25 -27.36
N ASP A 379 -16.05 -10.51 -27.73
CA ASP A 379 -17.18 -10.84 -28.63
C ASP A 379 -18.52 -10.28 -28.12
N TRP A 380 -18.74 -10.33 -26.81
CA TRP A 380 -19.92 -9.77 -26.18
C TRP A 380 -19.98 -8.23 -26.23
N ALA A 381 -18.86 -7.55 -26.45
CA ALA A 381 -18.79 -6.10 -26.53
C ALA A 381 -19.00 -5.58 -27.96
N ARG A 382 -18.91 -6.45 -28.99
CA ARG A 382 -19.07 -6.08 -30.41
C ARG A 382 -20.50 -5.64 -30.75
N GLU A 383 -21.50 -6.22 -30.11
CA GLU A 383 -22.93 -5.92 -30.37
C GLU A 383 -23.49 -4.76 -29.54
N PHE A 384 -22.84 -4.40 -28.42
CA PHE A 384 -23.37 -3.48 -27.41
C PHE A 384 -22.38 -2.40 -26.99
N ALA A 385 -21.47 -2.03 -27.86
CA ALA A 385 -20.29 -1.22 -27.55
C ALA A 385 -20.62 0.17 -26.97
N ALA A 386 -20.68 0.23 -25.62
CA ALA A 386 -20.36 1.46 -24.92
C ALA A 386 -18.87 1.38 -24.53
N TRP A 387 -18.02 1.96 -25.36
CA TRP A 387 -16.59 2.06 -25.13
C TRP A 387 -16.32 3.36 -24.40
N THR A 388 -15.54 3.30 -23.36
CA THR A 388 -15.13 4.53 -22.69
C THR A 388 -13.61 4.57 -22.66
N LEU A 389 -13.00 5.51 -23.37
CA LEU A 389 -11.62 5.89 -23.14
C LEU A 389 -11.56 6.56 -21.77
N CYS A 390 -11.13 5.81 -20.74
CA CYS A 390 -11.15 6.29 -19.37
C CYS A 390 -10.01 7.26 -19.08
N CYS A 391 -8.80 6.99 -19.63
CA CYS A 391 -7.62 7.79 -19.38
C CYS A 391 -6.62 7.66 -20.53
N GLN A 392 -6.01 8.79 -20.91
CA GLN A 392 -4.85 8.84 -21.80
C GLN A 392 -3.91 9.94 -21.33
N THR A 393 -2.61 9.68 -21.23
CA THR A 393 -1.59 10.71 -21.02
C THR A 393 -1.11 11.24 -22.37
N GLY A 394 -0.92 12.54 -22.48
CA GLY A 394 -0.52 13.20 -23.74
C GLY A 394 -1.74 13.72 -24.50
N GLY A 395 -1.99 15.02 -24.42
CA GLY A 395 -3.03 15.72 -25.21
C GLY A 395 -4.38 15.91 -24.54
N MET A 396 -4.53 15.63 -23.25
CA MET A 396 -5.76 15.97 -22.54
C MET A 396 -5.76 17.45 -22.16
N THR A 397 -6.77 18.19 -22.62
CA THR A 397 -7.14 19.50 -22.09
C THR A 397 -7.81 19.32 -20.73
N GLU A 398 -7.76 20.34 -19.89
CA GLU A 398 -8.20 20.32 -18.47
C GLU A 398 -9.67 19.95 -18.28
N ASP A 399 -10.49 19.96 -19.34
CA ASP A 399 -11.95 19.85 -19.34
C ASP A 399 -12.49 18.60 -20.04
N ASP A 400 -11.66 17.59 -20.33
CA ASP A 400 -12.13 16.43 -21.10
C ASP A 400 -12.94 15.46 -20.22
N PRO A 401 -14.31 15.48 -20.31
CA PRO A 401 -15.13 14.45 -19.70
C PRO A 401 -14.80 13.10 -20.38
N PHE A 402 -15.17 12.00 -19.73
CA PHE A 402 -15.12 10.67 -20.32
C PHE A 402 -15.78 10.70 -21.72
N HIS A 403 -14.98 10.81 -22.78
CA HIS A 403 -15.52 10.74 -24.13
C HIS A 403 -15.70 9.29 -24.56
N PRO A 404 -16.91 8.86 -24.93
CA PRO A 404 -17.07 7.65 -25.69
C PRO A 404 -16.40 7.86 -27.05
N THR A 405 -15.28 7.25 -27.28
CA THR A 405 -14.64 7.28 -28.59
C THR A 405 -14.85 5.91 -29.23
N ILE A 406 -15.78 5.83 -30.13
CA ILE A 406 -15.92 4.69 -31.04
C ILE A 406 -14.83 4.87 -32.09
N LEU A 407 -13.88 3.97 -32.13
CA LEU A 407 -12.74 4.06 -33.02
C LEU A 407 -12.44 2.72 -33.66
N THR A 408 -13.33 2.14 -34.45
CA THR A 408 -12.88 1.12 -35.39
C THR A 408 -13.80 1.02 -36.60
N ASP A 409 -13.18 0.98 -37.78
CA ASP A 409 -13.83 0.50 -39.01
C ASP A 409 -13.91 -1.05 -39.02
N ASP A 410 -13.23 -1.74 -38.07
CA ASP A 410 -13.26 -3.18 -37.85
C ASP A 410 -14.02 -3.52 -36.55
N PRO A 411 -15.19 -4.14 -36.64
CA PRO A 411 -16.00 -4.48 -35.45
C PRO A 411 -15.35 -5.52 -34.53
N GLY A 412 -14.21 -6.09 -34.92
CA GLY A 412 -13.49 -7.13 -34.14
C GLY A 412 -12.23 -6.65 -33.43
N ARG A 413 -11.71 -5.48 -33.75
CA ARG A 413 -10.42 -4.97 -33.23
C ARG A 413 -10.47 -3.51 -32.86
N PHE A 414 -9.75 -3.18 -31.80
CA PHE A 414 -9.51 -1.82 -31.34
C PHE A 414 -8.07 -1.41 -31.69
N GLU A 415 -7.89 -0.26 -32.33
CA GLU A 415 -6.58 0.32 -32.60
C GLU A 415 -6.19 1.31 -31.50
N ALA A 416 -5.02 1.11 -30.91
CA ALA A 416 -4.44 2.00 -29.92
C ALA A 416 -3.21 2.70 -30.50
N GLU A 417 -3.24 4.03 -30.47
CA GLU A 417 -2.06 4.87 -30.67
C GLU A 417 -1.63 5.46 -29.34
N LEU A 418 -0.35 5.37 -29.04
CA LEU A 418 0.26 5.88 -27.81
C LEU A 418 1.53 6.67 -28.12
N PRO A 419 1.60 7.94 -27.69
CA PRO A 419 2.86 8.67 -27.66
C PRO A 419 3.83 8.05 -26.65
N ALA A 420 5.04 8.52 -26.64
CA ALA A 420 6.06 8.11 -25.67
C ALA A 420 5.56 8.26 -24.23
N ARG A 421 5.89 7.30 -23.36
CA ARG A 421 5.60 7.32 -21.92
C ARG A 421 4.16 7.66 -21.62
N SER A 422 3.23 6.91 -22.19
CA SER A 422 1.81 7.15 -22.08
C SER A 422 1.03 5.89 -21.72
N VAL A 423 -0.19 6.05 -21.26
CA VAL A 423 -1.13 4.97 -20.95
C VAL A 423 -2.46 5.22 -21.64
N LYS A 424 -3.11 4.14 -22.03
CA LYS A 424 -4.50 4.15 -22.51
C LYS A 424 -5.28 3.10 -21.71
N ILE A 425 -6.39 3.53 -21.10
CA ILE A 425 -7.28 2.67 -20.32
C ILE A 425 -8.65 2.71 -20.97
N ILE A 426 -9.15 1.54 -21.38
CA ILE A 426 -10.39 1.38 -22.12
C ILE A 426 -11.29 0.43 -21.35
N ARG A 427 -12.53 0.83 -21.11
CA ARG A 427 -13.53 0.03 -20.42
C ARG A 427 -14.66 -0.37 -21.35
N PHE A 428 -14.95 -1.66 -21.40
CA PHE A 428 -16.05 -2.26 -22.13
C PHE A 428 -17.14 -2.66 -21.14
N ILE A 429 -18.39 -2.27 -21.36
CA ILE A 429 -19.51 -2.56 -20.46
C ILE A 429 -20.69 -3.11 -21.26
N ASN A 430 -21.18 -4.29 -20.87
CA ASN A 430 -22.46 -4.81 -21.30
C ASN A 430 -23.51 -4.56 -20.21
N LYS A 431 -24.29 -3.48 -20.36
CA LYS A 431 -25.29 -3.09 -19.37
C LYS A 431 -26.31 -4.19 -19.07
N LYS A 432 -26.74 -4.96 -20.10
CA LYS A 432 -27.72 -6.03 -19.93
C LYS A 432 -27.21 -7.23 -19.12
N LEU A 433 -25.92 -7.56 -19.26
CA LEU A 433 -25.31 -8.63 -18.46
C LEU A 433 -25.04 -8.15 -17.04
N LYS A 434 -24.64 -6.89 -16.86
CA LYS A 434 -24.35 -6.32 -15.53
C LYS A 434 -25.62 -6.25 -14.65
N GLU A 435 -26.75 -5.87 -15.22
CA GLU A 435 -28.06 -5.86 -14.52
C GLU A 435 -28.53 -7.27 -14.10
N LYS A 436 -28.21 -8.32 -14.88
CA LYS A 436 -28.57 -9.71 -14.55
C LYS A 436 -27.73 -10.34 -13.44
N VAL A 437 -26.54 -9.84 -13.19
CA VAL A 437 -25.62 -10.37 -12.14
C VAL A 437 -25.90 -9.69 -10.80
N GLN A 438 -26.52 -8.50 -10.82
CA GLN A 438 -26.90 -7.74 -9.63
C GLN A 438 -28.32 -8.05 -9.12
N SER A 439 -29.11 -8.82 -9.88
CA SER A 439 -30.45 -9.32 -9.51
C SER A 439 -30.35 -10.77 -8.98
#